data_ca5552204367eec246c0ecee526aa411
#
_entry.id   ca5552204367eec246c0ecee526aa411
#
_cell.length_a   1.000
_cell.length_b   1.000
_cell.length_c   1.000
_cell.angle_alpha   90.00
_cell.angle_beta   90.00
_cell.angle_gamma   90.00
#
_symmetry.space_group_name_H-M   'P 1'
#
loop_
_entity.id
_entity.type
_entity.pdbx_description
1 polymer ?
#
loop_
_entity_poly.entity_id
_entity_poly.type
_entity_poly.pdbx_seq_one_letter_code
_entity_poly.pdbx_strand_id
1 'polypeptide(L)'
;PPAETFMMILAIKIVSETNAVGSTGVDITGMETAYAAVNADYGGDMITAAAENRYGRTYRYTAGLTEPADITGGYLLARSDTAKAKQDAANGFVTARGCAMNVQSPAWCGRDAMAYISEYYQAFEDAVYAQDAAGNYTGYNAETGKYYYEYCDLTSLVQVYLLQRLAADACAVGVSLSFYKDAGGLLYAGPVSDMELACGDIGADDDFDGGRYLVSALLQIPGFRAAVGNYCHDTFLVQAQRLVGDGGRVMT
;
A
#
# COMPACT_ATOMS: atom_id res chain seq x y z
N PRO A 1 4.71 31.29 8.71
CA PRO A 1 3.62 30.34 8.96
C PRO A 1 3.98 29.45 10.15
N PRO A 2 2.99 28.99 10.94
CA PRO A 2 3.25 28.02 11.99
C PRO A 2 3.98 26.80 11.44
N ALA A 3 4.81 26.14 12.25
CA ALA A 3 5.57 24.95 11.83
C ALA A 3 4.67 23.85 11.23
N GLU A 4 3.45 23.74 11.73
CA GLU A 4 2.41 22.83 11.25
C GLU A 4 2.00 23.10 9.79
N THR A 5 1.78 24.38 9.44
CA THR A 5 1.44 24.77 8.06
C THR A 5 2.60 24.48 7.10
N PHE A 6 3.83 24.68 7.57
CA PHE A 6 5.04 24.39 6.81
C PHE A 6 5.16 22.88 6.51
N MET A 7 5.01 22.04 7.54
CA MET A 7 5.08 20.57 7.39
C MET A 7 3.96 20.04 6.49
N MET A 8 2.76 20.59 6.57
CA MET A 8 1.65 20.22 5.71
C MET A 8 1.92 20.57 4.23
N ILE A 9 2.44 21.77 3.95
CA ILE A 9 2.80 22.16 2.58
C ILE A 9 3.95 21.29 2.05
N LEU A 10 4.94 20.98 2.87
CA LEU A 10 6.05 20.10 2.53
C LEU A 10 5.55 18.69 2.24
N ALA A 11 4.68 18.14 3.08
CA ALA A 11 4.07 16.82 2.89
C ALA A 11 3.24 16.78 1.59
N ILE A 12 2.36 17.75 1.36
CA ILE A 12 1.54 17.84 0.14
C ILE A 12 2.43 17.91 -1.11
N LYS A 13 3.52 18.67 -1.08
CA LYS A 13 4.40 18.80 -2.23
C LYS A 13 5.21 17.55 -2.50
N ILE A 14 5.73 16.89 -1.47
CA ILE A 14 6.42 15.61 -1.61
C ILE A 14 5.44 14.56 -2.15
N VAL A 15 4.20 14.50 -1.65
CA VAL A 15 3.13 13.64 -2.18
C VAL A 15 2.87 13.91 -3.65
N SER A 16 2.72 15.19 -4.04
CA SER A 16 2.41 15.54 -5.43
C SER A 16 3.56 15.25 -6.40
N GLU A 17 4.81 15.26 -5.94
CA GLU A 17 6.00 14.99 -6.76
C GLU A 17 6.41 13.50 -6.75
N THR A 18 6.08 12.75 -5.69
CA THR A 18 6.45 11.35 -5.53
C THR A 18 5.31 10.37 -5.80
N ASN A 19 4.08 10.75 -5.50
CA ASN A 19 2.86 9.98 -5.80
C ASN A 19 2.11 10.57 -6.99
N ALA A 20 2.80 10.83 -8.05
CA ALA A 20 2.17 11.17 -9.31
C ALA A 20 1.50 9.93 -9.92
N VAL A 21 0.59 9.29 -9.18
CA VAL A 21 -0.20 8.16 -9.68
C VAL A 21 -0.86 8.52 -11.02
N GLY A 22 -1.27 9.79 -11.16
CA GLY A 22 -1.76 10.32 -12.43
C GLY A 22 -0.68 10.61 -13.47
N SER A 23 0.61 10.72 -13.09
CA SER A 23 1.71 11.02 -14.02
C SER A 23 2.52 9.80 -14.43
N THR A 24 2.40 8.69 -13.72
CA THR A 24 3.10 7.43 -14.05
C THR A 24 2.37 6.60 -15.08
N GLY A 25 1.17 6.99 -15.49
CA GLY A 25 0.35 6.22 -16.42
C GLY A 25 -0.23 4.94 -15.83
N VAL A 26 -0.21 4.80 -14.50
CA VAL A 26 -0.86 3.66 -13.83
C VAL A 26 -2.37 3.82 -13.95
N ASP A 27 -3.00 2.89 -14.66
CA ASP A 27 -4.44 2.87 -14.85
C ASP A 27 -5.10 1.92 -13.84
N ILE A 28 -5.40 2.45 -12.65
CA ILE A 28 -6.16 1.72 -11.63
C ILE A 28 -7.65 1.58 -11.99
N THR A 29 -8.13 2.32 -12.98
CA THR A 29 -9.54 2.26 -13.45
C THR A 29 -9.73 1.25 -14.58
N GLY A 30 -8.66 0.77 -15.19
CA GLY A 30 -8.71 -0.15 -16.34
C GLY A 30 -9.46 -1.44 -16.01
N MET A 31 -9.26 -2.01 -14.83
CA MET A 31 -9.97 -3.20 -14.38
C MET A 31 -11.48 -2.93 -14.19
N GLU A 32 -11.84 -1.78 -13.60
CA GLU A 32 -13.25 -1.40 -13.41
C GLU A 32 -13.96 -1.25 -14.76
N THR A 33 -13.30 -0.59 -15.71
CA THR A 33 -13.78 -0.49 -17.10
C THR A 33 -13.91 -1.86 -17.77
N ALA A 34 -12.94 -2.75 -17.58
CA ALA A 34 -12.96 -4.10 -18.11
C ALA A 34 -14.11 -4.94 -17.52
N TYR A 35 -14.34 -4.86 -16.20
CA TYR A 35 -15.50 -5.51 -15.58
C TYR A 35 -16.83 -4.94 -16.10
N ALA A 36 -16.95 -3.63 -16.22
CA ALA A 36 -18.15 -2.99 -16.76
C ALA A 36 -18.44 -3.46 -18.20
N ALA A 37 -17.41 -3.59 -19.03
CA ALA A 37 -17.57 -4.02 -20.42
C ALA A 37 -18.07 -5.48 -20.54
N VAL A 38 -17.53 -6.41 -19.75
CA VAL A 38 -17.91 -7.84 -19.82
C VAL A 38 -19.17 -8.17 -19.01
N ASN A 39 -19.65 -7.26 -18.16
CA ASN A 39 -20.86 -7.42 -17.36
C ASN A 39 -21.93 -6.37 -17.69
N ALA A 40 -21.91 -5.77 -18.88
CA ALA A 40 -22.85 -4.72 -19.29
C ALA A 40 -24.33 -5.13 -19.15
N ASP A 41 -24.63 -6.41 -19.37
CA ASP A 41 -25.97 -6.98 -19.29
C ASP A 41 -26.26 -7.67 -17.94
N TYR A 42 -25.38 -7.46 -16.92
CA TYR A 42 -25.59 -8.04 -15.61
C TYR A 42 -26.77 -7.36 -14.90
N GLY A 43 -27.87 -8.07 -14.82
CA GLY A 43 -29.14 -7.58 -14.24
C GLY A 43 -29.45 -8.15 -12.85
N GLY A 44 -28.50 -8.85 -12.23
CA GLY A 44 -28.67 -9.46 -10.92
C GLY A 44 -28.26 -8.56 -9.76
N ASP A 45 -28.67 -8.93 -8.55
CA ASP A 45 -28.16 -8.29 -7.34
C ASP A 45 -26.69 -8.66 -7.12
N MET A 46 -25.89 -7.69 -6.68
CA MET A 46 -24.48 -7.91 -6.34
C MET A 46 -24.39 -8.73 -5.04
N ILE A 47 -24.12 -10.02 -5.15
CA ILE A 47 -24.06 -10.94 -4.02
C ILE A 47 -22.61 -11.14 -3.61
N THR A 48 -22.29 -10.78 -2.36
CA THR A 48 -20.99 -11.09 -1.78
C THR A 48 -20.94 -12.57 -1.38
N ALA A 49 -19.93 -13.28 -1.86
CA ALA A 49 -19.59 -14.64 -1.49
C ALA A 49 -18.19 -14.70 -0.88
N ALA A 50 -17.88 -15.81 -0.23
CA ALA A 50 -16.55 -16.06 0.35
C ALA A 50 -15.97 -17.36 -0.19
N ALA A 51 -14.65 -17.37 -0.35
CA ALA A 51 -13.88 -18.55 -0.71
C ALA A 51 -12.51 -18.53 -0.02
N GLU A 52 -11.75 -19.59 -0.18
CA GLU A 52 -10.36 -19.67 0.29
C GLU A 52 -9.40 -19.66 -0.91
N ASN A 53 -8.30 -18.93 -0.77
CA ASN A 53 -7.21 -18.95 -1.74
C ASN A 53 -6.30 -20.18 -1.50
N ARG A 54 -5.27 -20.37 -2.33
CA ARG A 54 -4.34 -21.50 -2.24
C ARG A 54 -3.60 -21.62 -0.90
N TYR A 55 -3.52 -20.52 -0.14
CA TYR A 55 -2.93 -20.48 1.19
C TYR A 55 -3.95 -20.76 2.32
N GLY A 56 -5.19 -21.17 1.97
CA GLY A 56 -6.26 -21.40 2.94
C GLY A 56 -6.73 -20.10 3.63
N ARG A 57 -6.60 -18.95 2.95
CA ARG A 57 -7.03 -17.66 3.49
C ARG A 57 -8.34 -17.23 2.85
N THR A 58 -9.26 -16.81 3.71
CA THR A 58 -10.57 -16.37 3.27
C THR A 58 -10.48 -15.04 2.53
N TYR A 59 -11.12 -14.97 1.38
CA TYR A 59 -11.40 -13.75 0.65
C TYR A 59 -12.88 -13.64 0.30
N ARG A 60 -13.35 -12.41 0.10
CA ARG A 60 -14.72 -12.11 -0.33
C ARG A 60 -14.68 -11.54 -1.73
N TYR A 61 -15.68 -11.91 -2.53
CA TYR A 61 -15.81 -11.55 -3.93
C TYR A 61 -17.26 -11.34 -4.33
N THR A 62 -17.51 -10.67 -5.43
CA THR A 62 -18.84 -10.53 -6.01
C THR A 62 -19.15 -11.74 -6.90
N ALA A 63 -20.14 -12.53 -6.49
CA ALA A 63 -20.55 -13.72 -7.22
C ALA A 63 -21.33 -13.38 -8.49
N GLY A 64 -21.21 -14.24 -9.51
CA GLY A 64 -21.96 -14.12 -10.76
C GLY A 64 -21.34 -13.18 -11.80
N LEU A 65 -20.25 -12.51 -11.49
CA LEU A 65 -19.53 -11.69 -12.45
C LEU A 65 -18.75 -12.54 -13.45
N THR A 66 -18.75 -12.09 -14.70
CA THR A 66 -17.81 -12.58 -15.73
C THR A 66 -16.44 -11.91 -15.50
N GLU A 67 -15.37 -12.71 -15.49
CA GLU A 67 -14.03 -12.19 -15.32
C GLU A 67 -13.52 -11.51 -16.60
N PRO A 68 -12.81 -10.37 -16.48
CA PRO A 68 -12.05 -9.82 -17.60
C PRO A 68 -10.93 -10.78 -18.04
N ALA A 69 -10.46 -10.63 -19.27
CA ALA A 69 -9.40 -11.47 -19.82
C ALA A 69 -8.05 -11.30 -19.08
N ASP A 70 -7.77 -10.11 -18.58
CA ASP A 70 -6.60 -9.79 -17.75
C ASP A 70 -7.05 -9.35 -16.36
N ILE A 71 -6.71 -10.16 -15.36
CA ILE A 71 -6.99 -9.92 -13.95
C ILE A 71 -5.71 -9.59 -13.17
N THR A 72 -4.60 -9.32 -13.85
CA THR A 72 -3.29 -9.16 -13.19
C THR A 72 -3.04 -7.78 -12.60
N GLY A 73 -3.94 -6.82 -12.79
CA GLY A 73 -3.80 -5.46 -12.27
C GLY A 73 -5.06 -4.63 -12.33
N GLY A 74 -4.92 -3.34 -12.08
CA GLY A 74 -6.03 -2.40 -11.94
C GLY A 74 -6.63 -2.42 -10.53
N TYR A 75 -5.85 -2.80 -9.52
CA TYR A 75 -6.29 -2.86 -8.14
C TYR A 75 -5.82 -1.65 -7.34
N LEU A 76 -6.73 -1.14 -6.50
CA LEU A 76 -6.41 -0.28 -5.37
C LEU A 76 -6.80 -1.02 -4.09
N LEU A 77 -5.82 -1.28 -3.25
CA LEU A 77 -5.96 -1.97 -1.98
C LEU A 77 -5.82 -0.96 -0.85
N ALA A 78 -6.66 -1.08 0.17
CA ALA A 78 -6.49 -0.33 1.41
C ALA A 78 -6.57 -1.27 2.61
N ARG A 79 -5.67 -1.06 3.57
CA ARG A 79 -5.74 -1.75 4.84
C ARG A 79 -6.97 -1.29 5.62
N SER A 80 -7.60 -2.21 6.33
CA SER A 80 -8.72 -1.92 7.22
C SER A 80 -8.53 -2.61 8.55
N ASP A 81 -8.44 -1.83 9.62
CA ASP A 81 -8.22 -2.37 10.97
C ASP A 81 -9.51 -2.55 11.76
N THR A 82 -10.61 -1.99 11.32
CA THR A 82 -11.87 -2.11 12.06
C THR A 82 -12.56 -3.44 11.75
N ALA A 83 -13.03 -4.12 12.80
CA ALA A 83 -13.81 -5.37 12.66
C ALA A 83 -15.04 -5.17 11.75
N LYS A 84 -15.64 -3.97 11.78
CA LYS A 84 -16.76 -3.59 10.93
C LYS A 84 -16.36 -3.51 9.46
N ALA A 85 -15.27 -2.82 9.14
CA ALA A 85 -14.78 -2.74 7.77
C ALA A 85 -14.36 -4.12 7.21
N LYS A 86 -13.93 -5.05 8.08
CA LYS A 86 -13.67 -6.44 7.69
C LYS A 86 -14.93 -7.18 7.22
N GLN A 87 -16.09 -6.82 7.76
CA GLN A 87 -17.37 -7.46 7.43
C GLN A 87 -18.12 -6.77 6.29
N ASP A 88 -17.98 -5.44 6.19
CA ASP A 88 -18.78 -4.63 5.28
C ASP A 88 -18.17 -4.51 3.87
N ALA A 89 -16.89 -4.78 3.69
CA ALA A 89 -16.29 -4.74 2.37
C ALA A 89 -16.81 -5.87 1.48
N ALA A 90 -17.39 -5.52 0.33
CA ALA A 90 -17.87 -6.48 -0.65
C ALA A 90 -16.73 -7.34 -1.20
N ASN A 91 -15.55 -6.73 -1.41
CA ASN A 91 -14.34 -7.38 -1.89
C ASN A 91 -13.19 -7.11 -0.91
N GLY A 92 -12.58 -8.16 -0.41
CA GLY A 92 -11.48 -8.04 0.53
C GLY A 92 -10.97 -9.40 0.98
N PHE A 93 -9.83 -9.40 1.65
CA PHE A 93 -9.19 -10.61 2.15
C PHE A 93 -8.48 -10.35 3.49
N VAL A 94 -8.17 -11.43 4.19
CA VAL A 94 -7.39 -11.37 5.43
C VAL A 94 -6.11 -12.18 5.23
N THR A 95 -4.97 -11.54 5.50
CA THR A 95 -3.67 -12.19 5.36
C THR A 95 -3.39 -13.21 6.48
N ALA A 96 -2.33 -13.99 6.33
CA ALA A 96 -1.87 -14.92 7.35
C ALA A 96 -1.57 -14.26 8.70
N ARG A 97 -1.23 -12.96 8.68
CA ARG A 97 -0.94 -12.17 9.88
C ARG A 97 -2.14 -11.39 10.41
N GLY A 98 -3.33 -11.72 9.88
CA GLY A 98 -4.58 -11.12 10.34
C GLY A 98 -4.82 -9.69 9.82
N CYS A 99 -4.00 -9.21 8.90
CA CYS A 99 -4.25 -7.92 8.26
C CYS A 99 -5.42 -8.04 7.30
N ALA A 100 -6.42 -7.17 7.47
CA ALA A 100 -7.54 -7.07 6.54
C ALA A 100 -7.21 -6.06 5.46
N MET A 101 -7.36 -6.49 4.20
CA MET A 101 -7.20 -5.65 3.01
C MET A 101 -8.53 -5.59 2.28
N ASN A 102 -8.97 -4.39 1.96
CA ASN A 102 -10.13 -4.15 1.12
C ASN A 102 -9.68 -3.76 -0.29
N VAL A 103 -10.35 -4.29 -1.31
CA VAL A 103 -10.20 -3.83 -2.70
C VAL A 103 -11.15 -2.67 -2.90
N GLN A 104 -10.59 -1.47 -3.05
CA GLN A 104 -11.36 -0.24 -3.27
C GLN A 104 -11.66 -0.01 -4.76
N SER A 105 -10.74 -0.44 -5.63
CA SER A 105 -10.95 -0.51 -7.07
C SER A 105 -10.41 -1.86 -7.58
N PRO A 106 -11.16 -2.56 -8.45
CA PRO A 106 -12.52 -2.24 -8.88
C PRO A 106 -13.54 -2.40 -7.74
N ALA A 107 -14.66 -1.66 -7.82
CA ALA A 107 -15.71 -1.70 -6.81
C ALA A 107 -16.34 -3.10 -6.68
N TRP A 108 -16.34 -3.86 -7.77
CA TRP A 108 -16.77 -5.25 -7.84
C TRP A 108 -15.65 -6.11 -8.41
N CYS A 109 -15.38 -7.21 -7.76
CA CYS A 109 -14.28 -8.08 -8.12
C CYS A 109 -14.77 -9.54 -8.10
N GLY A 110 -14.58 -10.24 -9.16
CA GLY A 110 -14.98 -11.63 -9.29
C GLY A 110 -14.07 -12.58 -8.51
N ARG A 111 -14.37 -13.86 -8.58
CA ARG A 111 -13.70 -14.90 -7.79
C ARG A 111 -12.22 -15.02 -8.11
N ASP A 112 -11.89 -15.10 -9.40
CA ASP A 112 -10.52 -15.38 -9.83
C ASP A 112 -9.62 -14.18 -9.64
N ALA A 113 -10.13 -12.97 -9.87
CA ALA A 113 -9.42 -11.72 -9.60
C ALA A 113 -9.13 -11.55 -8.11
N MET A 114 -10.10 -11.86 -7.23
CA MET A 114 -9.90 -11.80 -5.78
C MET A 114 -8.93 -12.88 -5.29
N ALA A 115 -8.98 -14.09 -5.83
CA ALA A 115 -8.00 -15.12 -5.55
C ALA A 115 -6.59 -14.65 -5.92
N TYR A 116 -6.43 -14.15 -7.16
CA TYR A 116 -5.16 -13.64 -7.66
C TYR A 116 -4.55 -12.55 -6.76
N ILE A 117 -5.32 -11.48 -6.48
CA ILE A 117 -4.75 -10.35 -5.72
C ILE A 117 -4.47 -10.71 -4.26
N SER A 118 -5.31 -11.55 -3.64
CA SER A 118 -5.09 -12.03 -2.28
C SER A 118 -3.84 -12.91 -2.17
N GLU A 119 -3.58 -13.76 -3.15
CA GLU A 119 -2.40 -14.60 -3.22
C GLU A 119 -1.14 -13.81 -3.50
N TYR A 120 -1.22 -12.85 -4.41
CA TYR A 120 -0.10 -11.96 -4.73
C TYR A 120 0.34 -11.15 -3.52
N TYR A 121 -0.63 -10.55 -2.79
CA TYR A 121 -0.35 -9.78 -1.59
C TYR A 121 0.17 -10.67 -0.46
N GLN A 122 -0.37 -11.89 -0.29
CA GLN A 122 0.12 -12.84 0.70
C GLN A 122 1.59 -13.21 0.43
N ALA A 123 1.94 -13.48 -0.83
CA ALA A 123 3.32 -13.81 -1.20
C ALA A 123 4.29 -12.64 -0.94
N PHE A 124 3.85 -11.39 -1.14
CA PHE A 124 4.58 -10.20 -0.75
C PHE A 124 4.77 -10.10 0.77
N GLU A 125 3.68 -10.24 1.53
CA GLU A 125 3.74 -10.22 3.00
C GLU A 125 4.68 -11.29 3.53
N ASP A 126 4.62 -12.51 2.99
CA ASP A 126 5.48 -13.62 3.40
C ASP A 126 6.96 -13.35 3.10
N ALA A 127 7.27 -12.68 1.98
CA ALA A 127 8.63 -12.24 1.70
C ALA A 127 9.13 -11.23 2.75
N VAL A 128 8.31 -10.23 3.09
CA VAL A 128 8.68 -9.19 4.08
C VAL A 128 8.95 -9.78 5.45
N TYR A 129 8.14 -10.77 5.87
CA TYR A 129 8.28 -11.38 7.20
C TYR A 129 9.14 -12.63 7.24
N ALA A 130 9.75 -13.01 6.11
CA ALA A 130 10.62 -14.18 6.05
C ALA A 130 11.88 -14.00 6.91
N GLN A 131 12.20 -15.03 7.69
CA GLN A 131 13.38 -15.06 8.57
C GLN A 131 14.25 -16.27 8.26
N ASP A 132 15.55 -16.12 8.46
CA ASP A 132 16.50 -17.25 8.43
C ASP A 132 16.44 -18.06 9.75
N ALA A 133 17.25 -19.12 9.84
CA ALA A 133 17.31 -19.96 11.03
C ALA A 133 17.82 -19.24 12.30
N ALA A 134 18.45 -18.09 12.14
CA ALA A 134 18.93 -17.25 13.23
C ALA A 134 17.92 -16.14 13.62
N GLY A 135 16.76 -16.09 12.92
CA GLY A 135 15.73 -15.08 13.16
C GLY A 135 15.97 -13.73 12.47
N ASN A 136 16.94 -13.64 11.56
CA ASN A 136 17.16 -12.41 10.80
C ASN A 136 16.17 -12.31 9.65
N TYR A 137 15.60 -11.12 9.46
CA TYR A 137 14.69 -10.85 8.34
C TYR A 137 15.46 -10.83 7.02
N THR A 138 15.05 -11.70 6.09
CA THR A 138 15.73 -11.89 4.79
C THR A 138 15.09 -11.13 3.66
N GLY A 139 13.79 -10.85 3.76
CA GLY A 139 12.99 -10.27 2.68
C GLY A 139 12.78 -11.24 1.51
N TYR A 140 13.02 -12.54 1.68
CA TYR A 140 13.00 -13.54 0.62
C TYR A 140 11.96 -14.63 0.88
N ASN A 141 10.98 -14.75 -0.01
CA ASN A 141 9.98 -15.81 0.04
C ASN A 141 10.55 -17.09 -0.58
N ALA A 142 10.83 -18.08 0.25
CA ALA A 142 11.43 -19.35 -0.21
C ALA A 142 10.46 -20.22 -1.04
N GLU A 143 9.13 -20.07 -0.87
CA GLU A 143 8.14 -20.81 -1.64
C GLU A 143 8.12 -20.36 -3.11
N THR A 144 8.22 -19.07 -3.34
CA THR A 144 8.12 -18.48 -4.68
C THR A 144 9.49 -18.15 -5.30
N GLY A 145 10.56 -18.16 -4.49
CA GLY A 145 11.92 -17.82 -4.94
C GLY A 145 12.13 -16.34 -5.22
N LYS A 146 11.34 -15.44 -4.61
CA LYS A 146 11.36 -14.00 -4.88
C LYS A 146 11.61 -13.19 -3.63
N TYR A 147 12.26 -12.06 -3.80
CA TYR A 147 12.39 -11.02 -2.78
C TYR A 147 11.17 -10.10 -2.73
N TYR A 148 10.93 -9.44 -1.61
CA TYR A 148 9.81 -8.51 -1.40
C TYR A 148 9.75 -7.38 -2.45
N TYR A 149 10.90 -6.90 -2.93
CA TYR A 149 10.99 -5.86 -3.98
C TYR A 149 10.70 -6.38 -5.40
N GLU A 150 10.51 -7.69 -5.57
CA GLU A 150 10.02 -8.31 -6.82
C GLU A 150 8.48 -8.43 -6.83
N TYR A 151 7.83 -8.10 -5.72
CA TYR A 151 6.38 -7.98 -5.60
C TYR A 151 5.93 -6.54 -5.48
N CYS A 152 6.69 -5.70 -4.77
CA CYS A 152 6.34 -4.32 -4.51
C CYS A 152 7.54 -3.41 -4.85
N ASP A 153 7.26 -2.31 -5.54
CA ASP A 153 8.29 -1.34 -5.90
C ASP A 153 8.99 -0.78 -4.66
N LEU A 154 10.31 -0.97 -4.62
CA LEU A 154 11.13 -0.57 -3.48
C LEU A 154 11.11 0.93 -3.26
N THR A 155 11.11 1.70 -4.35
CA THR A 155 11.16 3.16 -4.27
C THR A 155 9.87 3.70 -3.66
N SER A 156 8.72 3.20 -4.06
CA SER A 156 7.44 3.59 -3.50
C SER A 156 7.32 3.27 -2.00
N LEU A 157 7.81 2.09 -1.57
CA LEU A 157 7.86 1.73 -0.15
C LEU A 157 8.71 2.69 0.66
N VAL A 158 9.89 3.06 0.15
CA VAL A 158 10.80 4.02 0.80
C VAL A 158 10.18 5.41 0.86
N GLN A 159 9.56 5.86 -0.22
CA GLN A 159 8.92 7.17 -0.30
C GLN A 159 7.76 7.31 0.67
N VAL A 160 6.86 6.32 0.71
CA VAL A 160 5.73 6.32 1.65
C VAL A 160 6.22 6.30 3.09
N TYR A 161 7.22 5.46 3.40
CA TYR A 161 7.83 5.42 4.73
C TYR A 161 8.40 6.78 5.16
N LEU A 162 9.23 7.41 4.32
CA LEU A 162 9.85 8.70 4.62
C LEU A 162 8.81 9.82 4.76
N LEU A 163 7.77 9.79 3.93
CA LEU A 163 6.68 10.76 4.00
C LEU A 163 5.90 10.62 5.31
N GLN A 164 5.53 9.42 5.69
CA GLN A 164 4.84 9.16 6.95
C GLN A 164 5.70 9.54 8.17
N ARG A 165 7.01 9.29 8.10
CA ARG A 165 7.97 9.75 9.14
C ARG A 165 8.04 11.27 9.23
N LEU A 166 8.14 11.96 8.08
CA LEU A 166 8.18 13.42 8.03
C LEU A 166 6.90 14.03 8.58
N ALA A 167 5.78 13.50 8.18
CA ALA A 167 4.47 14.00 8.59
C ALA A 167 4.14 13.66 10.06
N ALA A 168 4.91 12.74 10.69
CA ALA A 168 4.60 12.22 12.02
C ALA A 168 3.12 11.85 12.14
N ASP A 169 2.59 11.14 11.13
CA ASP A 169 1.18 10.82 11.01
C ASP A 169 0.82 9.65 11.93
N ALA A 170 0.07 9.93 12.98
CA ALA A 170 -0.37 8.92 13.93
C ALA A 170 -1.30 7.86 13.29
N CYS A 171 -2.09 8.25 12.28
CA CYS A 171 -2.97 7.34 11.54
C CYS A 171 -2.20 6.42 10.58
N ALA A 172 -1.03 6.80 10.13
CA ALA A 172 -0.16 5.96 9.30
C ALA A 172 0.19 4.62 9.97
N VAL A 173 0.03 4.55 11.28
CA VAL A 173 0.39 3.39 12.11
C VAL A 173 -0.43 2.16 11.78
N GLY A 174 -1.70 2.33 11.44
CA GLY A 174 -2.59 1.21 11.39
C GLY A 174 -3.60 1.20 10.25
N VAL A 175 -3.99 2.35 9.73
CA VAL A 175 -5.18 2.47 8.88
C VAL A 175 -4.87 2.92 7.46
N SER A 176 -3.87 3.77 7.27
CA SER A 176 -3.64 4.49 6.00
C SER A 176 -2.64 3.80 5.06
N LEU A 177 -2.47 2.49 5.16
CA LEU A 177 -1.61 1.75 4.25
C LEU A 177 -2.39 1.29 3.03
N SER A 178 -2.11 1.91 1.89
CA SER A 178 -2.70 1.57 0.61
C SER A 178 -1.65 1.07 -0.37
N PHE A 179 -2.10 0.26 -1.32
CA PHE A 179 -1.28 -0.23 -2.44
C PHE A 179 -2.10 -0.18 -3.72
N TYR A 180 -1.44 0.09 -4.82
CA TYR A 180 -2.04 -0.10 -6.13
C TYR A 180 -1.18 -1.05 -6.97
N LYS A 181 -1.81 -1.70 -7.94
CA LYS A 181 -1.15 -2.64 -8.84
C LYS A 181 -1.71 -2.49 -10.24
N ASP A 182 -0.85 -2.17 -11.19
CA ASP A 182 -1.19 -2.17 -12.60
C ASP A 182 -1.07 -3.57 -13.23
N ALA A 183 -1.67 -3.77 -14.38
CA ALA A 183 -1.65 -5.03 -15.11
C ALA A 183 -0.21 -5.45 -15.45
N GLY A 184 0.15 -6.68 -15.12
CA GLY A 184 1.49 -7.20 -15.30
C GLY A 184 2.59 -6.54 -14.45
N GLY A 185 2.25 -5.47 -13.68
CA GLY A 185 3.18 -4.70 -12.86
C GLY A 185 3.37 -5.23 -11.44
N LEU A 186 4.18 -4.51 -10.68
CA LEU A 186 4.37 -4.72 -9.25
C LEU A 186 3.26 -4.01 -8.45
N LEU A 187 3.17 -4.33 -7.17
CA LEU A 187 2.52 -3.44 -6.20
C LEU A 187 3.33 -2.15 -6.04
N TYR A 188 2.64 -1.05 -5.80
CA TYR A 188 3.21 0.23 -5.40
C TYR A 188 2.57 0.65 -4.09
N ALA A 189 3.38 1.03 -3.11
CA ALA A 189 2.89 1.61 -1.87
C ALA A 189 2.30 3.00 -2.15
N GLY A 190 1.13 3.29 -1.58
CA GLY A 190 0.36 4.51 -1.82
C GLY A 190 -0.98 4.23 -2.54
N PRO A 191 -1.75 5.28 -2.83
CA PRO A 191 -1.53 6.67 -2.42
C PRO A 191 -1.58 6.85 -0.90
N VAL A 192 -0.91 7.89 -0.39
CA VAL A 192 -1.02 8.27 1.02
C VAL A 192 -2.31 9.05 1.20
N SER A 193 -3.10 8.67 2.18
CA SER A 193 -4.38 9.28 2.55
C SER A 193 -4.49 9.46 4.06
N ASP A 194 -5.54 10.11 4.52
CA ASP A 194 -5.88 10.28 5.94
C ASP A 194 -4.78 10.95 6.78
N MET A 195 -4.15 11.98 6.22
CA MET A 195 -3.10 12.75 6.90
C MET A 195 -3.66 13.84 7.83
N GLU A 196 -4.89 13.73 8.25
CA GLU A 196 -5.57 14.72 9.12
C GLU A 196 -4.96 14.81 10.52
N LEU A 197 -4.29 13.75 10.99
CA LEU A 197 -3.53 13.74 12.23
C LEU A 197 -2.02 13.95 12.00
N ALA A 198 -1.60 14.24 10.77
CA ALA A 198 -0.21 14.55 10.47
C ALA A 198 0.22 15.83 11.21
N CYS A 199 1.47 15.84 11.68
CA CYS A 199 2.04 16.95 12.46
C CYS A 199 1.28 17.23 13.78
N GLY A 200 0.46 16.26 14.24
CA GLY A 200 -0.21 16.31 15.53
C GLY A 200 0.76 16.12 16.70
N ASP A 201 0.22 16.24 17.91
CA ASP A 201 0.96 16.03 19.16
C ASP A 201 1.18 14.53 19.39
N ILE A 202 2.07 13.95 18.62
CA ILE A 202 2.57 12.61 18.92
C ILE A 202 3.58 12.78 20.04
N GLY A 203 3.30 12.20 21.21
CA GLY A 203 4.23 12.20 22.33
C GLY A 203 5.60 11.71 21.87
N ALA A 204 6.65 12.35 22.36
CA ALA A 204 8.05 12.07 21.96
C ALA A 204 8.48 10.61 22.17
N ASP A 205 7.70 9.83 22.91
CA ASP A 205 7.93 8.41 23.22
C ASP A 205 7.17 7.44 22.31
N ASP A 206 6.39 7.92 21.35
CA ASP A 206 5.69 7.04 20.42
C ASP A 206 6.72 6.44 19.47
N ASP A 207 7.01 5.16 19.68
CA ASP A 207 7.83 4.34 18.81
C ASP A 207 7.15 4.25 17.43
N PHE A 208 7.39 5.27 16.62
CA PHE A 208 6.79 5.40 15.29
C PHE A 208 7.00 4.14 14.44
N ASP A 209 8.05 3.40 14.68
CA ASP A 209 8.44 2.22 13.91
C ASP A 209 8.11 0.90 14.65
N GLY A 210 7.79 0.95 15.96
CA GLY A 210 7.51 -0.22 16.77
C GLY A 210 6.11 -0.78 16.58
N GLY A 211 6.03 -2.07 16.34
CA GLY A 211 4.74 -2.79 16.26
C GLY A 211 3.89 -2.50 15.03
N ARG A 212 4.37 -1.71 14.09
CA ARG A 212 3.63 -1.38 12.86
C ARG A 212 3.66 -2.51 11.86
N TYR A 213 2.48 -2.90 11.40
CA TYR A 213 2.32 -3.86 10.32
C TYR A 213 3.20 -3.47 9.12
N LEU A 214 3.90 -4.44 8.57
CA LEU A 214 4.84 -4.31 7.45
C LEU A 214 6.08 -3.46 7.75
N VAL A 215 5.94 -2.23 8.25
CA VAL A 215 7.02 -1.26 8.45
C VAL A 215 8.07 -1.80 9.43
N SER A 216 7.63 -2.34 10.57
CA SER A 216 8.55 -2.91 11.57
C SER A 216 9.38 -4.06 11.01
N ALA A 217 8.80 -4.91 10.16
CA ALA A 217 9.51 -6.00 9.52
C ALA A 217 10.43 -5.51 8.39
N LEU A 218 9.97 -4.59 7.54
CA LEU A 218 10.80 -3.97 6.49
C LEU A 218 12.06 -3.32 7.08
N LEU A 219 11.94 -2.62 8.21
CA LEU A 219 13.08 -1.99 8.90
C LEU A 219 14.06 -3.01 9.50
N GLN A 220 13.67 -4.27 9.69
CA GLN A 220 14.61 -5.32 10.07
C GLN A 220 15.41 -5.86 8.88
N ILE A 221 14.95 -5.67 7.64
CA ILE A 221 15.66 -6.09 6.43
C ILE A 221 16.82 -5.12 6.15
N PRO A 222 18.10 -5.59 6.17
CA PRO A 222 19.24 -4.70 5.96
C PRO A 222 19.20 -3.93 4.64
N GLY A 223 18.75 -4.59 3.57
CA GLY A 223 18.61 -3.99 2.23
C GLY A 223 17.60 -2.85 2.20
N PHE A 224 16.48 -2.98 2.91
CA PHE A 224 15.50 -1.90 3.01
C PHE A 224 16.04 -0.70 3.78
N ARG A 225 16.69 -0.93 4.92
CA ARG A 225 17.33 0.17 5.67
C ARG A 225 18.36 0.93 4.84
N ALA A 226 19.18 0.20 4.07
CA ALA A 226 20.16 0.82 3.18
C ALA A 226 19.46 1.66 2.09
N ALA A 227 18.39 1.17 1.49
CA ALA A 227 17.60 1.89 0.50
C ALA A 227 16.97 3.16 1.09
N VAL A 228 16.41 3.10 2.30
CA VAL A 228 15.89 4.27 3.02
C VAL A 228 16.99 5.29 3.26
N GLY A 229 18.17 4.88 3.76
CA GLY A 229 19.30 5.77 4.02
C GLY A 229 19.79 6.47 2.75
N ASN A 230 19.98 5.72 1.68
CA ASN A 230 20.45 6.26 0.39
C ASN A 230 19.42 7.24 -0.18
N TYR A 231 18.15 6.87 -0.24
CA TYR A 231 17.11 7.74 -0.77
C TYR A 231 16.93 9.01 0.08
N CYS A 232 17.00 8.87 1.40
CA CYS A 232 16.94 10.01 2.31
C CYS A 232 18.07 11.00 2.03
N HIS A 233 19.31 10.52 1.93
CA HIS A 233 20.47 11.36 1.68
C HIS A 233 20.49 11.96 0.27
N ASP A 234 20.29 11.15 -0.75
CA ASP A 234 20.54 11.55 -2.14
C ASP A 234 19.38 12.30 -2.79
N THR A 235 18.15 12.11 -2.27
CA THR A 235 16.94 12.66 -2.87
C THR A 235 16.13 13.48 -1.88
N PHE A 236 15.69 12.87 -0.78
CA PHE A 236 14.72 13.48 0.13
C PHE A 236 15.26 14.74 0.81
N LEU A 237 16.45 14.68 1.41
CA LEU A 237 17.08 15.84 2.06
C LEU A 237 17.44 16.95 1.06
N VAL A 238 17.86 16.58 -0.15
CA VAL A 238 18.14 17.56 -1.21
C VAL A 238 16.87 18.33 -1.60
N GLN A 239 15.75 17.65 -1.74
CA GLN A 239 14.47 18.32 -2.04
C GLN A 239 13.98 19.14 -0.84
N ALA A 240 14.10 18.63 0.38
CA ALA A 240 13.75 19.36 1.59
C ALA A 240 14.57 20.65 1.73
N GLN A 241 15.87 20.63 1.48
CA GLN A 241 16.74 21.81 1.49
C GLN A 241 16.32 22.84 0.43
N ARG A 242 15.90 22.42 -0.76
CA ARG A 242 15.39 23.33 -1.79
C ARG A 242 14.09 24.04 -1.40
N LEU A 243 13.32 23.44 -0.50
CA LEU A 243 12.07 24.03 -0.02
C LEU A 243 12.29 25.04 1.12
N VAL A 244 13.30 24.81 1.97
CA VAL A 244 13.54 25.58 3.21
C VAL A 244 14.81 26.43 3.20
N GLY A 245 15.71 26.23 2.23
CA GLY A 245 16.98 26.97 2.15
C GLY A 245 16.78 28.44 1.74
N ASP A 246 17.85 29.24 1.82
CA ASP A 246 17.86 30.65 1.40
C ASP A 246 17.36 30.77 -0.05
N GLY A 247 16.24 31.46 -0.23
CA GLY A 247 15.52 31.56 -1.51
C GLY A 247 14.59 30.36 -1.78
N GLY A 248 14.36 29.51 -0.81
CA GLY A 248 13.41 28.40 -0.90
C GLY A 248 11.96 28.88 -1.07
N ARG A 249 11.16 28.10 -1.81
CA ARG A 249 9.78 28.47 -2.20
C ARG A 249 8.80 28.67 -1.04
N VAL A 250 9.16 28.25 0.16
CA VAL A 250 8.29 28.32 1.34
C VAL A 250 8.65 29.48 2.25
N MET A 251 9.85 30.07 2.10
CA MET A 251 10.34 31.17 2.93
C MET A 251 10.16 32.56 2.26
N THR A 252 9.62 32.62 1.06
CA THR A 252 9.20 33.84 0.37
C THR A 252 7.70 33.97 0.36
#